data_d9b8a406897f601045d032592ea9a882
#
_entry.id   d9b8a406897f601045d032592ea9a882
#
_cell.length_a   1.000
_cell.length_b   1.000
_cell.length_c   1.000
_cell.angle_alpha   90.00
_cell.angle_beta   90.00
_cell.angle_gamma   90.00
#
_symmetry.space_group_name_H-M   'P 1'
#
loop_
_entity.id
_entity.type
_entity.pdbx_description
1 polymer ?
#
loop_
_entity_poly.entity_id
_entity_poly.type
_entity_poly.pdbx_seq_one_letter_code
_entity_poly.pdbx_strand_id
1 'polypeptide(L)'
;MSRPIRNIAIIAHVDHGKTTLVDQLLRQSGTFRDNQQIGERVMDSNDLERERGITILAKNCAVRWKDTHINIVDTPGHADFGGEVERALSMVDGVLLLIDAQEGPMPQTRFVTKKALALGLKPIVVVNKVDKPGARPDYVINAAFDLFDKLGATDEQLDFPVVYASGLNGWASRTEGEPGQAWGTDMAPLFETIVQHVPVHQGDPNAPLQLQISSLDYSSYVGRIGVGRINAGTIRPGMEVLVCEGPDGPRRKGRINQVQTFQGLERVLADSAGPGDIVLINGIEDIGIGVTVCDPLDPRTLPMLKVDEPTLTMNFCVNTSPLAGREGKYVTSRQIWDRLQRELQSNVALRVRETSEDGVFEVSGRGELHLTILLENMRREGYELAVSKPRVVFQDIDGVRHEPIELLTVDIEEPHQGAVMQALGERRGELVNMEPDGRGRVRLEYRIPARGLIGFQTEFLNLTRGTGLMSNIFDGYEPYKGEIASRKNGVLISQDDGEIVAYALGKLDDRGRMFVRPGDPVYEGMIVGIHSRDNDLVVNPVRTKQLTNFRASGKDDAIKLTPPIELTLEYAVEFIEDDELVEITPKSIRLRKRYLKEHERKRASRDAA
;
A
#
# COMPACT_ATOMS: atom_id res chain seq x y z
N MET A 1 37.09 5.29 18.19
CA MET A 1 36.78 5.88 16.89
C MET A 1 35.34 5.47 16.55
N SER A 2 34.49 6.43 16.18
CA SER A 2 33.11 6.12 15.76
C SER A 2 33.18 5.29 14.47
N ARG A 3 32.47 4.18 14.44
CA ARG A 3 32.33 3.30 13.28
C ARG A 3 31.65 4.08 12.13
N PRO A 4 32.17 4.06 10.88
CA PRO A 4 31.48 4.72 9.78
C PRO A 4 30.11 4.05 9.51
N ILE A 5 29.06 4.87 9.44
CA ILE A 5 27.68 4.43 9.21
C ILE A 5 27.24 4.88 7.83
N ARG A 6 26.52 4.03 7.11
CA ARG A 6 25.81 4.34 5.88
C ARG A 6 24.35 3.99 6.03
N ASN A 7 23.49 4.92 5.70
CA ASN A 7 22.03 4.71 5.74
C ASN A 7 21.49 4.71 4.32
N ILE A 8 20.91 3.62 3.88
CA ILE A 8 20.36 3.45 2.54
C ILE A 8 18.91 3.00 2.58
N ALA A 9 18.10 3.48 1.63
CA ALA A 9 16.80 2.92 1.33
C ALA A 9 16.85 2.12 0.03
N ILE A 10 16.05 1.08 -0.07
CA ILE A 10 15.90 0.30 -1.31
C ILE A 10 14.54 0.58 -1.92
N ILE A 11 14.57 1.10 -3.14
CA ILE A 11 13.42 1.42 -3.97
C ILE A 11 13.36 0.41 -5.11
N ALA A 12 12.23 -0.27 -5.28
CA ALA A 12 12.03 -1.21 -6.38
C ALA A 12 10.54 -1.29 -6.76
N HIS A 13 10.29 -1.62 -8.02
CA HIS A 13 8.96 -2.10 -8.42
C HIS A 13 8.70 -3.52 -7.89
N VAL A 14 7.43 -3.88 -7.80
CA VAL A 14 7.02 -5.26 -7.49
C VAL A 14 7.72 -6.21 -8.48
N ASP A 15 8.19 -7.34 -7.99
CA ASP A 15 8.90 -8.36 -8.77
C ASP A 15 10.27 -7.96 -9.37
N HIS A 16 10.79 -6.75 -9.17
CA HIS A 16 12.16 -6.41 -9.57
C HIS A 16 13.25 -7.11 -8.75
N GLY A 17 12.87 -7.85 -7.71
CA GLY A 17 13.78 -8.69 -6.93
C GLY A 17 14.35 -8.02 -5.68
N LYS A 18 13.64 -7.04 -5.11
CA LYS A 18 14.04 -6.32 -3.89
C LYS A 18 14.34 -7.25 -2.73
N THR A 19 13.38 -8.08 -2.33
CA THR A 19 13.52 -9.02 -1.22
C THR A 19 14.67 -10.00 -1.44
N THR A 20 14.81 -10.53 -2.65
CA THR A 20 15.90 -11.45 -3.01
C THR A 20 17.27 -10.78 -2.91
N LEU A 21 17.39 -9.52 -3.35
CA LEU A 21 18.64 -8.77 -3.23
C LEU A 21 19.00 -8.53 -1.76
N VAL A 22 18.03 -8.09 -0.94
CA VAL A 22 18.25 -7.87 0.50
C VAL A 22 18.65 -9.15 1.22
N ASP A 23 18.02 -10.28 0.89
CA ASP A 23 18.40 -11.58 1.45
C ASP A 23 19.87 -11.92 1.13
N GLN A 24 20.34 -11.62 -0.09
CA GLN A 24 21.75 -11.83 -0.45
C GLN A 24 22.70 -10.88 0.29
N LEU A 25 22.32 -9.62 0.44
CA LEU A 25 23.11 -8.67 1.23
C LEU A 25 23.21 -9.11 2.69
N LEU A 26 22.13 -9.58 3.28
CA LEU A 26 22.13 -10.13 4.64
C LEU A 26 23.00 -11.37 4.78
N ARG A 27 22.92 -12.32 3.84
CA ARG A 27 23.70 -13.57 3.85
C ARG A 27 25.18 -13.32 3.67
N GLN A 28 25.57 -12.46 2.73
CA GLN A 28 26.97 -12.25 2.37
C GLN A 28 27.69 -11.21 3.21
N SER A 29 26.98 -10.47 4.05
CA SER A 29 27.58 -9.50 4.99
C SER A 29 28.29 -10.14 6.19
N GLY A 30 28.17 -11.47 6.37
CA GLY A 30 28.69 -12.15 7.56
C GLY A 30 27.90 -11.85 8.85
N THR A 31 26.74 -11.26 8.75
CA THR A 31 25.88 -10.92 9.90
C THR A 31 25.27 -12.14 10.54
N PHE A 32 25.07 -13.22 9.78
CA PHE A 32 24.55 -14.50 10.26
C PHE A 32 25.65 -15.53 10.48
N ARG A 33 25.45 -16.44 11.42
CA ARG A 33 26.37 -17.56 11.65
C ARG A 33 26.19 -18.61 10.53
N ASP A 34 27.28 -19.26 10.12
CA ASP A 34 27.30 -20.24 9.01
C ASP A 34 26.27 -21.39 9.13
N ASN A 35 25.78 -21.66 10.33
CA ASN A 35 24.79 -22.71 10.60
C ASN A 35 23.35 -22.20 10.79
N GLN A 36 23.08 -20.90 10.63
CA GLN A 36 21.76 -20.33 10.78
C GLN A 36 20.98 -20.50 9.48
N GLN A 37 19.97 -21.38 9.47
CA GLN A 37 19.05 -21.49 8.34
C GLN A 37 18.21 -20.21 8.24
N ILE A 38 18.50 -19.39 7.25
CA ILE A 38 17.73 -18.20 6.92
C ILE A 38 16.66 -18.62 5.94
N GLY A 39 15.38 -18.44 6.30
CA GLY A 39 14.26 -18.68 5.38
C GLY A 39 14.38 -17.78 4.14
N GLU A 40 13.68 -18.12 3.09
CA GLU A 40 13.51 -17.22 1.94
C GLU A 40 12.56 -16.07 2.31
N ARG A 41 12.79 -14.87 1.74
CA ARG A 41 12.00 -13.65 1.96
C ARG A 41 11.96 -13.23 3.44
N VAL A 42 13.13 -13.14 4.04
CA VAL A 42 13.28 -12.85 5.49
C VAL A 42 12.70 -11.49 5.89
N MET A 43 12.68 -10.52 4.98
CA MET A 43 12.09 -9.20 5.20
C MET A 43 10.56 -9.21 5.12
N ASP A 44 9.94 -10.12 4.39
CA ASP A 44 8.48 -10.19 4.24
C ASP A 44 7.87 -10.99 5.42
N SER A 45 7.81 -10.38 6.59
CA SER A 45 7.32 -11.02 7.81
C SER A 45 5.78 -11.05 7.92
N ASN A 46 5.08 -10.22 7.14
CA ASN A 46 3.63 -10.14 7.12
C ASN A 46 3.05 -11.09 6.04
N ASP A 47 2.08 -11.90 6.40
CA ASP A 47 1.43 -12.84 5.47
C ASP A 47 0.78 -12.11 4.27
N LEU A 48 0.22 -10.90 4.48
CA LEU A 48 -0.33 -10.09 3.40
C LEU A 48 0.73 -9.60 2.41
N GLU A 49 1.91 -9.24 2.89
CA GLU A 49 3.03 -8.84 2.02
C GLU A 49 3.49 -10.02 1.15
N ARG A 50 3.57 -11.24 1.74
CA ARG A 50 3.93 -12.46 1.02
C ARG A 50 2.89 -12.85 -0.03
N GLU A 51 1.60 -12.77 0.32
CA GLU A 51 0.50 -13.11 -0.58
C GLU A 51 0.40 -12.14 -1.76
N ARG A 52 0.61 -10.84 -1.51
CA ARG A 52 0.47 -9.78 -2.50
C ARG A 52 1.76 -9.44 -3.24
N GLY A 53 2.90 -9.90 -2.75
CA GLY A 53 4.22 -9.59 -3.32
C GLY A 53 4.63 -8.12 -3.18
N ILE A 54 4.02 -7.35 -2.26
CA ILE A 54 4.30 -5.93 -2.05
C ILE A 54 4.79 -5.67 -0.62
N THR A 55 5.68 -4.70 -0.45
CA THR A 55 6.02 -4.17 0.87
C THR A 55 4.96 -3.17 1.32
N ILE A 56 4.37 -3.39 2.48
CA ILE A 56 3.33 -2.54 3.08
C ILE A 56 3.93 -1.60 4.11
N LEU A 57 4.78 -2.14 4.99
CA LEU A 57 5.43 -1.40 6.07
C LEU A 57 6.93 -1.27 5.81
N ALA A 58 7.47 -0.09 6.05
CA ALA A 58 8.92 0.10 6.05
C ALA A 58 9.57 -0.75 7.14
N LYS A 59 10.63 -1.46 6.79
CA LYS A 59 11.40 -2.31 7.71
C LYS A 59 12.86 -1.90 7.72
N ASN A 60 13.46 -2.03 8.87
CA ASN A 60 14.87 -1.71 9.07
C ASN A 60 15.66 -2.99 9.33
N CYS A 61 16.80 -3.10 8.67
CA CYS A 61 17.81 -4.09 9.02
C CYS A 61 19.20 -3.43 8.94
N ALA A 62 20.20 -4.08 9.50
CA ALA A 62 21.56 -3.57 9.46
C ALA A 62 22.53 -4.69 9.16
N VAL A 63 23.48 -4.40 8.29
CA VAL A 63 24.58 -5.31 7.93
C VAL A 63 25.93 -4.67 8.25
N ARG A 64 26.94 -5.52 8.42
CA ARG A 64 28.31 -5.08 8.60
C ARG A 64 29.12 -5.50 7.38
N TRP A 65 29.74 -4.53 6.72
CA TRP A 65 30.67 -4.78 5.63
C TRP A 65 32.03 -4.20 5.96
N LYS A 66 33.02 -5.07 6.17
CA LYS A 66 34.35 -4.69 6.70
C LYS A 66 34.19 -3.88 8.00
N ASP A 67 34.63 -2.64 8.02
CA ASP A 67 34.54 -1.74 9.19
C ASP A 67 33.31 -0.83 9.17
N THR A 68 32.49 -0.90 8.12
CA THR A 68 31.31 -0.04 7.93
C THR A 68 30.03 -0.74 8.39
N HIS A 69 29.20 0.00 9.10
CA HIS A 69 27.83 -0.38 9.42
C HIS A 69 26.89 0.20 8.37
N ILE A 70 26.06 -0.64 7.77
CA ILE A 70 25.12 -0.23 6.73
C ILE A 70 23.71 -0.53 7.25
N ASN A 71 22.95 0.52 7.53
CA ASN A 71 21.53 0.42 7.79
C ASN A 71 20.78 0.39 6.46
N ILE A 72 19.87 -0.58 6.32
CA ILE A 72 19.06 -0.77 5.13
C ILE A 72 17.60 -0.58 5.54
N VAL A 73 16.96 0.41 4.94
CA VAL A 73 15.54 0.69 5.12
C VAL A 73 14.78 0.18 3.89
N ASP A 74 13.97 -0.84 4.08
CA ASP A 74 13.08 -1.34 3.04
C ASP A 74 11.86 -0.43 2.92
N THR A 75 11.60 0.14 1.74
CA THR A 75 10.52 1.10 1.52
C THR A 75 9.38 0.48 0.73
N PRO A 76 8.11 0.80 1.09
CA PRO A 76 6.98 0.47 0.23
C PRO A 76 7.14 1.09 -1.17
N GLY A 77 6.73 0.36 -2.20
CA GLY A 77 6.77 0.85 -3.58
C GLY A 77 5.49 1.58 -4.03
N HIS A 78 4.38 1.36 -3.32
CA HIS A 78 3.06 1.86 -3.72
C HIS A 78 2.78 3.25 -3.16
N ALA A 79 2.17 4.14 -3.97
CA ALA A 79 1.88 5.53 -3.60
C ALA A 79 0.91 5.66 -2.40
N ASP A 80 0.02 4.68 -2.19
CA ASP A 80 -0.90 4.65 -1.04
C ASP A 80 -0.19 4.60 0.31
N PHE A 81 1.08 4.18 0.32
CA PHE A 81 1.96 4.18 1.49
C PHE A 81 2.95 5.36 1.50
N GLY A 82 2.62 6.44 0.79
CA GLY A 82 3.49 7.61 0.64
C GLY A 82 3.99 8.19 1.97
N GLY A 83 3.15 8.20 3.01
CA GLY A 83 3.57 8.62 4.34
C GLY A 83 4.65 7.72 4.96
N GLU A 84 4.60 6.40 4.73
CA GLU A 84 5.64 5.47 5.14
C GLU A 84 6.94 5.71 4.37
N VAL A 85 6.83 5.96 3.06
CA VAL A 85 7.97 6.24 2.18
C VAL A 85 8.70 7.51 2.63
N GLU A 86 8.00 8.62 2.85
CA GLU A 86 8.61 9.88 3.26
C GLU A 86 9.36 9.75 4.59
N ARG A 87 8.78 9.03 5.55
CA ARG A 87 9.39 8.75 6.84
C ARG A 87 10.62 7.86 6.73
N ALA A 88 10.54 6.80 5.92
CA ALA A 88 11.68 5.92 5.66
C ALA A 88 12.83 6.67 5.01
N LEU A 89 12.53 7.50 4.00
CA LEU A 89 13.54 8.32 3.31
C LEU A 89 14.17 9.40 4.19
N SER A 90 13.49 9.88 5.23
CA SER A 90 14.07 10.85 6.18
C SER A 90 15.21 10.26 7.02
N MET A 91 15.30 8.94 7.13
CA MET A 91 16.32 8.25 7.92
C MET A 91 17.59 7.89 7.13
N VAL A 92 17.63 8.12 5.82
CA VAL A 92 18.71 7.64 4.96
C VAL A 92 19.47 8.77 4.29
N ASP A 93 20.64 8.46 3.75
CA ASP A 93 21.54 9.39 3.08
C ASP A 93 21.75 9.02 1.60
N GLY A 94 21.36 7.82 1.21
CA GLY A 94 21.37 7.33 -0.18
C GLY A 94 20.27 6.34 -0.48
N VAL A 95 20.01 6.11 -1.76
CA VAL A 95 18.98 5.19 -2.24
C VAL A 95 19.53 4.24 -3.28
N LEU A 96 19.16 2.96 -3.17
CA LEU A 96 19.35 1.97 -4.23
C LEU A 96 18.06 1.89 -5.05
N LEU A 97 18.10 2.32 -6.30
CA LEU A 97 17.02 2.12 -7.25
C LEU A 97 17.24 0.80 -7.99
N LEU A 98 16.47 -0.21 -7.65
CA LEU A 98 16.56 -1.53 -8.23
C LEU A 98 15.62 -1.63 -9.44
N ILE A 99 16.17 -1.93 -10.61
CA ILE A 99 15.44 -1.99 -11.88
C ILE A 99 15.68 -3.35 -12.53
N ASP A 100 14.61 -3.98 -13.02
CA ASP A 100 14.71 -5.20 -13.83
C ASP A 100 15.34 -4.89 -15.19
N ALA A 101 16.35 -5.68 -15.58
CA ALA A 101 17.11 -5.50 -16.82
C ALA A 101 16.29 -5.69 -18.11
N GLN A 102 15.11 -6.30 -18.03
CA GLN A 102 14.21 -6.49 -19.17
C GLN A 102 13.13 -5.40 -19.27
N GLU A 103 12.57 -5.00 -18.12
CA GLU A 103 11.39 -4.14 -18.03
C GLU A 103 11.76 -2.65 -17.99
N GLY A 104 12.86 -2.30 -17.32
CA GLY A 104 13.23 -0.92 -17.09
C GLY A 104 12.48 -0.27 -15.92
N PRO A 105 12.59 1.07 -15.75
CA PRO A 105 11.93 1.77 -14.66
C PRO A 105 10.41 1.81 -14.85
N MET A 106 9.69 1.24 -13.90
CA MET A 106 8.24 1.10 -13.90
C MET A 106 7.53 2.30 -13.24
N PRO A 107 6.25 2.56 -13.57
CA PRO A 107 5.51 3.73 -13.06
C PRO A 107 5.50 3.88 -11.54
N GLN A 108 5.37 2.78 -10.79
CA GLN A 108 5.29 2.82 -9.32
C GLN A 108 6.56 3.34 -8.65
N THR A 109 7.75 3.08 -9.22
CA THR A 109 9.01 3.58 -8.66
C THR A 109 9.18 5.08 -8.80
N ARG A 110 8.43 5.70 -9.70
CA ARG A 110 8.49 7.13 -10.01
C ARG A 110 8.20 8.02 -8.80
N PHE A 111 7.17 7.68 -8.03
CA PHE A 111 6.80 8.42 -6.82
C PHE A 111 7.92 8.42 -5.78
N VAL A 112 8.40 7.22 -5.42
CA VAL A 112 9.45 7.08 -4.39
C VAL A 112 10.75 7.74 -4.83
N THR A 113 11.12 7.58 -6.11
CA THR A 113 12.29 8.21 -6.71
C THR A 113 12.18 9.74 -6.68
N LYS A 114 11.03 10.32 -7.07
CA LYS A 114 10.78 11.77 -6.99
C LYS A 114 11.00 12.31 -5.59
N LYS A 115 10.45 11.63 -4.57
CA LYS A 115 10.62 12.03 -3.16
C LYS A 115 12.08 11.90 -2.71
N ALA A 116 12.78 10.83 -3.09
CA ALA A 116 14.19 10.63 -2.76
C ALA A 116 15.08 11.72 -3.36
N LEU A 117 14.88 12.05 -4.64
CA LEU A 117 15.64 13.10 -5.33
C LEU A 117 15.37 14.48 -4.72
N ALA A 118 14.10 14.79 -4.38
CA ALA A 118 13.72 16.06 -3.75
C ALA A 118 14.35 16.24 -2.34
N LEU A 119 14.63 15.14 -1.63
CA LEU A 119 15.34 15.14 -0.35
C LEU A 119 16.87 15.25 -0.51
N GLY A 120 17.39 15.31 -1.73
CA GLY A 120 18.83 15.41 -2.01
C GLY A 120 19.60 14.10 -1.79
N LEU A 121 18.90 12.95 -1.70
CA LEU A 121 19.55 11.65 -1.48
C LEU A 121 20.41 11.24 -2.69
N LYS A 122 21.50 10.54 -2.41
CA LYS A 122 22.43 10.06 -3.44
C LYS A 122 21.92 8.75 -4.04
N PRO A 123 21.56 8.71 -5.33
CA PRO A 123 21.06 7.51 -5.98
C PRO A 123 22.20 6.58 -6.44
N ILE A 124 21.95 5.27 -6.34
CA ILE A 124 22.73 4.19 -6.97
C ILE A 124 21.72 3.38 -7.79
N VAL A 125 21.96 3.20 -9.07
CA VAL A 125 21.12 2.38 -9.93
C VAL A 125 21.64 0.95 -9.93
N VAL A 126 20.79 -0.01 -9.55
CA VAL A 126 21.10 -1.44 -9.57
C VAL A 126 20.25 -2.10 -10.65
N VAL A 127 20.91 -2.47 -11.75
CA VAL A 127 20.27 -3.21 -12.86
C VAL A 127 20.28 -4.69 -12.50
N ASN A 128 19.13 -5.20 -12.08
CA ASN A 128 18.99 -6.57 -11.59
C ASN A 128 18.49 -7.52 -12.69
N LYS A 129 18.70 -8.81 -12.47
CA LYS A 129 18.31 -9.90 -13.38
C LYS A 129 19.01 -9.83 -14.74
N VAL A 130 20.24 -9.33 -14.78
CA VAL A 130 21.05 -9.27 -16.01
C VAL A 130 21.43 -10.67 -16.54
N ASP A 131 21.27 -11.71 -15.72
CA ASP A 131 21.41 -13.12 -16.08
C ASP A 131 20.28 -13.66 -16.95
N LYS A 132 19.16 -12.94 -17.07
CA LYS A 132 18.02 -13.39 -17.88
C LYS A 132 18.25 -13.20 -19.38
N PRO A 133 17.75 -14.13 -20.22
CA PRO A 133 17.70 -13.92 -21.67
C PRO A 133 16.87 -12.67 -22.00
N GLY A 134 17.39 -11.80 -22.84
CA GLY A 134 16.71 -10.58 -23.23
C GLY A 134 16.91 -9.40 -22.28
N ALA A 135 17.82 -9.48 -21.31
CA ALA A 135 18.29 -8.35 -20.54
C ALA A 135 18.85 -7.24 -21.45
N ARG A 136 18.56 -5.97 -21.13
CA ARG A 136 18.94 -4.78 -21.92
C ARG A 136 19.48 -3.70 -20.99
N PRO A 137 20.66 -3.90 -20.40
CA PRO A 137 21.21 -2.98 -19.41
C PRO A 137 21.33 -1.54 -19.90
N ASP A 138 21.86 -1.33 -21.12
CA ASP A 138 21.99 0.00 -21.72
C ASP A 138 20.66 0.75 -21.85
N TYR A 139 19.61 0.05 -22.28
CA TYR A 139 18.27 0.62 -22.34
C TYR A 139 17.78 1.05 -20.94
N VAL A 140 18.00 0.21 -19.94
CA VAL A 140 17.56 0.48 -18.55
C VAL A 140 18.29 1.67 -17.96
N ILE A 141 19.60 1.80 -18.22
CA ILE A 141 20.41 2.92 -17.73
C ILE A 141 19.94 4.23 -18.37
N ASN A 142 19.74 4.25 -19.69
CA ASN A 142 19.23 5.42 -20.40
C ASN A 142 17.82 5.80 -19.91
N ALA A 143 16.93 4.82 -19.72
CA ALA A 143 15.59 5.06 -19.21
C ALA A 143 15.59 5.55 -17.75
N ALA A 144 16.54 5.11 -16.92
CA ALA A 144 16.72 5.62 -15.56
C ALA A 144 17.23 7.06 -15.57
N PHE A 145 18.17 7.39 -16.46
CA PHE A 145 18.66 8.75 -16.65
C PHE A 145 17.53 9.70 -17.07
N ASP A 146 16.76 9.32 -18.09
CA ASP A 146 15.60 10.09 -18.57
C ASP A 146 14.55 10.27 -17.47
N LEU A 147 14.35 9.24 -16.65
CA LEU A 147 13.44 9.32 -15.50
C LEU A 147 13.94 10.35 -14.48
N PHE A 148 15.21 10.34 -14.11
CA PHE A 148 15.78 11.25 -13.13
C PHE A 148 15.75 12.70 -13.63
N ASP A 149 16.10 12.93 -14.88
CA ASP A 149 16.02 14.25 -15.52
C ASP A 149 14.58 14.79 -15.49
N LYS A 150 13.60 14.00 -15.93
CA LYS A 150 12.16 14.35 -15.87
C LYS A 150 11.65 14.60 -14.45
N LEU A 151 12.26 14.01 -13.43
CA LEU A 151 11.90 14.20 -12.02
C LEU A 151 12.63 15.38 -11.36
N GLY A 152 13.49 16.11 -12.12
CA GLY A 152 14.20 17.28 -11.65
C GLY A 152 15.40 16.96 -10.79
N ALA A 153 16.12 15.87 -11.10
CA ALA A 153 17.39 15.53 -10.46
C ALA A 153 18.45 16.62 -10.70
N THR A 154 19.33 16.80 -9.72
CA THR A 154 20.51 17.65 -9.88
C THR A 154 21.59 16.96 -10.72
N ASP A 155 22.55 17.73 -11.28
CA ASP A 155 23.66 17.18 -12.04
C ASP A 155 24.43 16.11 -11.25
N GLU A 156 24.61 16.32 -9.93
CA GLU A 156 25.23 15.33 -9.04
C GLU A 156 24.41 14.05 -8.88
N GLN A 157 23.09 14.14 -8.98
CA GLN A 157 22.20 12.97 -8.90
C GLN A 157 22.10 12.26 -10.25
N LEU A 158 22.31 12.97 -11.37
CA LEU A 158 22.39 12.39 -12.71
C LEU A 158 23.71 11.63 -12.95
N ASP A 159 24.78 11.96 -12.22
CA ASP A 159 26.05 11.22 -12.22
C ASP A 159 26.00 10.04 -11.22
N PHE A 160 25.01 9.19 -11.37
CA PHE A 160 24.80 8.04 -10.50
C PHE A 160 25.67 6.84 -10.90
N PRO A 161 26.25 6.10 -9.95
CA PRO A 161 26.91 4.85 -10.24
C PRO A 161 25.90 3.75 -10.61
N VAL A 162 26.32 2.88 -11.53
CA VAL A 162 25.55 1.71 -11.96
C VAL A 162 26.21 0.44 -11.43
N VAL A 163 25.39 -0.47 -10.90
CA VAL A 163 25.79 -1.82 -10.49
C VAL A 163 24.86 -2.82 -11.18
N TYR A 164 25.46 -3.78 -11.86
CA TYR A 164 24.74 -4.90 -12.46
C TYR A 164 24.62 -6.02 -11.43
N ALA A 165 23.46 -6.67 -11.34
CA ALA A 165 23.26 -7.71 -10.34
C ALA A 165 22.38 -8.87 -10.85
N SER A 166 22.61 -10.02 -10.26
CA SER A 166 21.65 -11.12 -10.21
C SER A 166 21.36 -11.45 -8.74
N GLY A 167 20.27 -10.87 -8.23
CA GLY A 167 19.84 -11.12 -6.85
C GLY A 167 19.55 -12.59 -6.59
N LEU A 168 19.03 -13.31 -7.59
CA LEU A 168 18.77 -14.75 -7.49
C LEU A 168 20.07 -15.56 -7.31
N ASN A 169 21.08 -15.26 -8.12
CA ASN A 169 22.34 -15.98 -8.12
C ASN A 169 23.37 -15.43 -7.12
N GLY A 170 23.05 -14.31 -6.47
CA GLY A 170 23.84 -13.73 -5.37
C GLY A 170 25.15 -13.06 -5.78
N TRP A 171 25.21 -12.41 -6.95
CA TRP A 171 26.40 -11.70 -7.41
C TRP A 171 26.08 -10.31 -7.98
N ALA A 172 27.07 -9.45 -7.97
CA ALA A 172 27.04 -8.11 -8.53
C ALA A 172 28.34 -7.81 -9.29
N SER A 173 28.29 -6.83 -10.22
CA SER A 173 29.44 -6.33 -11.00
C SER A 173 29.29 -4.84 -11.25
N ARG A 174 30.44 -4.13 -11.35
CA ARG A 174 30.48 -2.73 -11.79
C ARG A 174 30.68 -2.57 -13.30
N THR A 175 30.98 -3.67 -13.97
CA THR A 175 31.22 -3.70 -15.42
C THR A 175 30.25 -4.68 -16.06
N GLU A 176 29.80 -4.33 -17.23
CA GLU A 176 29.01 -5.21 -18.06
C GLU A 176 29.84 -6.41 -18.54
N GLY A 177 29.23 -7.58 -18.61
CA GLY A 177 29.84 -8.82 -19.07
C GLY A 177 29.09 -9.42 -20.24
N GLU A 178 29.48 -10.63 -20.65
CA GLU A 178 28.86 -11.36 -21.74
C GLU A 178 27.44 -11.83 -21.37
N PRO A 179 26.42 -11.62 -22.23
CA PRO A 179 25.07 -12.12 -21.97
C PRO A 179 25.02 -13.63 -21.70
N GLY A 180 24.26 -14.02 -20.67
CA GLY A 180 24.11 -15.42 -20.26
C GLY A 180 25.25 -15.98 -19.43
N GLN A 181 26.23 -15.18 -19.05
CA GLN A 181 27.30 -15.55 -18.11
C GLN A 181 27.13 -14.79 -16.78
N ALA A 182 27.78 -15.30 -15.73
CA ALA A 182 27.89 -14.55 -14.47
C ALA A 182 28.94 -13.44 -14.63
N TRP A 183 28.54 -12.20 -14.30
CA TRP A 183 29.42 -11.02 -14.40
C TRP A 183 30.19 -10.75 -13.11
N GLY A 184 29.86 -11.48 -12.06
CA GLY A 184 30.46 -11.37 -10.74
C GLY A 184 30.40 -12.68 -9.97
N THR A 185 31.01 -12.72 -8.80
CA THR A 185 31.09 -13.90 -7.92
C THR A 185 30.29 -13.75 -6.63
N ASP A 186 30.14 -12.52 -6.16
CA ASP A 186 29.51 -12.16 -4.90
C ASP A 186 28.93 -10.73 -4.94
N MET A 187 28.35 -10.27 -3.83
CA MET A 187 27.78 -8.93 -3.69
C MET A 187 28.79 -7.84 -3.29
N ALA A 188 30.09 -8.14 -3.17
CA ALA A 188 31.11 -7.19 -2.77
C ALA A 188 31.12 -5.90 -3.63
N PRO A 189 30.95 -5.95 -4.97
CA PRO A 189 30.91 -4.74 -5.79
C PRO A 189 29.78 -3.78 -5.40
N LEU A 190 28.60 -4.30 -5.00
CA LEU A 190 27.49 -3.48 -4.53
C LEU A 190 27.80 -2.85 -3.17
N PHE A 191 28.30 -3.63 -2.20
CA PHE A 191 28.72 -3.09 -0.90
C PHE A 191 29.78 -1.99 -1.03
N GLU A 192 30.76 -2.20 -1.88
CA GLU A 192 31.82 -1.22 -2.11
C GLU A 192 31.29 0.06 -2.76
N THR A 193 30.34 -0.07 -3.69
CA THR A 193 29.70 1.10 -4.29
C THR A 193 28.90 1.89 -3.24
N ILE A 194 28.15 1.22 -2.37
CA ILE A 194 27.45 1.85 -1.26
C ILE A 194 28.42 2.61 -0.36
N VAL A 195 29.50 1.99 0.07
CA VAL A 195 30.51 2.61 0.96
C VAL A 195 31.20 3.80 0.32
N GLN A 196 31.44 3.76 -0.99
CA GLN A 196 32.13 4.82 -1.73
C GLN A 196 31.21 6.00 -2.06
N HIS A 197 29.96 5.74 -2.43
CA HIS A 197 29.08 6.74 -2.99
C HIS A 197 28.10 7.35 -1.97
N VAL A 198 27.58 6.57 -1.04
CA VAL A 198 26.70 7.09 0.01
C VAL A 198 27.53 7.84 1.05
N PRO A 199 27.19 9.11 1.38
CA PRO A 199 27.97 9.87 2.35
C PRO A 199 27.87 9.27 3.76
N VAL A 200 28.91 9.50 4.57
CA VAL A 200 28.85 9.25 6.02
C VAL A 200 27.97 10.31 6.63
N HIS A 201 27.05 9.91 7.49
CA HIS A 201 26.27 10.88 8.25
C HIS A 201 27.18 11.76 9.11
N GLN A 202 27.10 13.08 8.90
CA GLN A 202 27.94 14.06 9.58
C GLN A 202 27.21 14.63 10.80
N GLY A 203 27.32 13.97 11.94
CA GLY A 203 26.81 14.46 13.22
C GLY A 203 27.92 14.48 14.28
N ASP A 204 27.92 15.50 15.13
CA ASP A 204 28.84 15.56 16.28
C ASP A 204 28.31 14.73 17.45
N PRO A 205 28.98 13.65 17.89
CA PRO A 205 28.56 12.84 19.01
C PRO A 205 28.57 13.58 20.36
N ASN A 206 29.28 14.70 20.45
CA ASN A 206 29.38 15.53 21.68
C ASN A 206 28.39 16.71 21.68
N ALA A 207 27.66 16.92 20.58
CA ALA A 207 26.61 17.93 20.51
C ALA A 207 25.39 17.52 21.36
N PRO A 208 24.49 18.45 21.70
CA PRO A 208 23.21 18.13 22.30
C PRO A 208 22.43 17.11 21.48
N LEU A 209 21.75 16.18 22.18
CA LEU A 209 20.99 15.11 21.52
C LEU A 209 19.93 15.69 20.60
N GLN A 210 19.88 15.15 19.38
CA GLN A 210 18.86 15.42 18.39
C GLN A 210 18.50 14.11 17.66
N LEU A 211 17.37 13.52 18.06
CA LEU A 211 16.84 12.28 17.48
C LEU A 211 15.43 12.56 16.96
N GLN A 212 15.22 12.39 15.67
CA GLN A 212 13.86 12.51 15.07
C GLN A 212 13.20 11.14 14.95
N ILE A 213 11.97 11.04 15.45
CA ILE A 213 11.17 9.82 15.39
C ILE A 213 10.44 9.76 14.04
N SER A 214 10.75 8.76 13.23
CA SER A 214 10.21 8.57 11.90
C SER A 214 9.12 7.52 11.84
N SER A 215 9.14 6.52 12.73
CA SER A 215 8.08 5.52 12.81
C SER A 215 7.83 5.08 14.27
N LEU A 216 6.67 4.50 14.49
CA LEU A 216 6.28 3.93 15.78
C LEU A 216 6.08 2.43 15.63
N ASP A 217 6.45 1.72 16.68
CA ASP A 217 6.11 0.32 16.88
C ASP A 217 5.48 0.15 18.27
N TYR A 218 4.90 -0.99 18.51
CA TYR A 218 4.24 -1.28 19.77
C TYR A 218 4.57 -2.69 20.26
N SER A 219 4.88 -2.78 21.51
CA SER A 219 5.05 -4.05 22.20
C SER A 219 4.15 -4.09 23.44
N SER A 220 3.44 -5.19 23.63
CA SER A 220 2.63 -5.40 24.85
C SER A 220 3.45 -5.36 26.15
N TYR A 221 4.78 -5.51 26.06
CA TYR A 221 5.70 -5.54 27.20
C TYR A 221 6.25 -4.17 27.57
N VAL A 222 6.64 -3.36 26.58
CA VAL A 222 7.33 -2.07 26.79
C VAL A 222 6.51 -0.87 26.32
N GLY A 223 5.31 -1.10 25.79
CA GLY A 223 4.45 -0.05 25.25
C GLY A 223 4.91 0.46 23.89
N ARG A 224 4.76 1.77 23.68
CA ARG A 224 5.18 2.43 22.43
C ARG A 224 6.70 2.46 22.28
N ILE A 225 7.15 2.19 21.08
CA ILE A 225 8.56 2.21 20.69
C ILE A 225 8.71 3.24 19.56
N GLY A 226 9.51 4.27 19.80
CA GLY A 226 9.89 5.24 18.76
C GLY A 226 11.10 4.73 17.98
N VAL A 227 11.01 4.73 16.65
CA VAL A 227 12.10 4.40 15.74
C VAL A 227 12.54 5.66 15.03
N GLY A 228 13.84 5.95 15.04
CA GLY A 228 14.33 7.16 14.42
C GLY A 228 15.85 7.19 14.24
N ARG A 229 16.34 8.20 13.50
CA ARG A 229 17.77 8.43 13.29
C ARG A 229 18.29 9.51 14.23
N ILE A 230 19.45 9.25 14.83
CA ILE A 230 20.18 10.24 15.61
C ILE A 230 20.89 11.17 14.63
N ASN A 231 20.55 12.46 14.67
CA ASN A 231 21.21 13.47 13.84
C ASN A 231 22.45 14.06 14.51
N ALA A 232 22.38 14.25 15.83
CA ALA A 232 23.49 14.75 16.64
C ALA A 232 23.42 14.24 18.07
N GLY A 233 24.54 14.27 18.78
CA GLY A 233 24.62 13.84 20.16
C GLY A 233 24.68 12.32 20.34
N THR A 234 24.67 11.88 21.59
CA THR A 234 24.72 10.47 21.96
C THR A 234 23.57 10.16 22.90
N ILE A 235 22.87 9.04 22.64
CA ILE A 235 21.77 8.54 23.45
C ILE A 235 22.21 7.35 24.30
N ARG A 236 21.63 7.24 25.53
CA ARG A 236 21.90 6.13 26.46
C ARG A 236 20.61 5.75 27.21
N PRO A 237 20.46 4.49 27.66
CA PRO A 237 19.41 4.11 28.59
C PRO A 237 19.44 4.96 29.89
N GLY A 238 18.27 5.29 30.39
CA GLY A 238 18.11 6.09 31.63
C GLY A 238 18.20 7.61 31.45
N MET A 239 18.51 8.10 30.24
CA MET A 239 18.61 9.52 29.91
C MET A 239 17.27 10.24 30.06
N GLU A 240 17.29 11.42 30.73
CA GLU A 240 16.18 12.36 30.67
C GLU A 240 16.25 13.16 29.37
N VAL A 241 15.12 13.33 28.72
CA VAL A 241 15.01 13.96 27.41
C VAL A 241 13.80 14.90 27.35
N LEU A 242 13.82 15.79 26.38
CA LEU A 242 12.70 16.65 26.04
C LEU A 242 12.13 16.20 24.67
N VAL A 243 10.84 15.89 24.64
CA VAL A 243 10.11 15.54 23.40
C VAL A 243 9.45 16.80 22.89
N CYS A 244 9.80 17.21 21.68
CA CYS A 244 9.36 18.45 21.05
C CYS A 244 8.59 18.18 19.77
N GLU A 245 7.42 18.80 19.64
CA GLU A 245 6.58 18.75 18.44
C GLU A 245 6.93 19.93 17.51
N GLY A 246 8.11 19.85 16.88
CA GLY A 246 8.65 20.92 16.04
C GLY A 246 9.22 22.10 16.85
N PRO A 247 9.69 23.17 16.14
CA PRO A 247 10.36 24.32 16.76
C PRO A 247 9.46 25.09 17.75
N ASP A 248 8.19 25.30 17.39
CA ASP A 248 7.23 26.14 18.11
C ASP A 248 6.14 25.32 18.83
N GLY A 249 6.23 24.00 18.77
CA GLY A 249 5.22 23.11 19.32
C GLY A 249 5.39 22.78 20.80
N PRO A 250 4.48 21.97 21.35
CA PRO A 250 4.51 21.51 22.73
C PRO A 250 5.82 20.77 23.06
N ARG A 251 6.26 20.94 24.31
CA ARG A 251 7.46 20.28 24.84
C ARG A 251 7.12 19.47 26.06
N ARG A 252 7.52 18.20 26.09
CA ARG A 252 7.23 17.27 27.19
C ARG A 252 8.52 16.61 27.67
N LYS A 253 8.66 16.44 28.97
CA LYS A 253 9.77 15.67 29.55
C LYS A 253 9.50 14.19 29.38
N GLY A 254 10.55 13.44 29.06
CA GLY A 254 10.52 11.99 28.94
C GLY A 254 11.77 11.37 29.52
N ARG A 255 11.73 10.07 29.74
CA ARG A 255 12.89 9.27 30.13
C ARG A 255 13.00 8.04 29.27
N ILE A 256 14.18 7.79 28.76
CA ILE A 256 14.47 6.63 27.91
C ILE A 256 14.75 5.43 28.82
N ASN A 257 13.98 4.36 28.71
CA ASN A 257 14.23 3.15 29.46
C ASN A 257 15.28 2.27 28.75
N GLN A 258 15.10 2.04 27.46
CA GLN A 258 15.99 1.20 26.66
C GLN A 258 16.31 1.85 25.33
N VAL A 259 17.51 1.58 24.83
CA VAL A 259 17.95 1.89 23.49
C VAL A 259 18.28 0.57 22.79
N GLN A 260 17.75 0.37 21.60
CA GLN A 260 18.05 -0.79 20.78
C GLN A 260 18.54 -0.33 19.40
N THR A 261 19.37 -1.16 18.77
CA THR A 261 19.85 -0.99 17.40
C THR A 261 19.57 -2.26 16.60
N PHE A 262 19.71 -2.22 15.29
CA PHE A 262 19.55 -3.39 14.45
C PHE A 262 20.89 -4.11 14.24
N GLN A 263 20.85 -5.44 14.33
CA GLN A 263 21.95 -6.32 13.91
C GLN A 263 21.33 -7.44 13.06
N GLY A 264 21.56 -7.41 11.75
CA GLY A 264 20.71 -8.16 10.83
C GLY A 264 19.27 -7.67 10.94
N LEU A 265 18.37 -8.57 11.21
CA LEU A 265 16.95 -8.29 11.47
C LEU A 265 16.61 -8.19 12.96
N GLU A 266 17.54 -8.56 13.82
CA GLU A 266 17.31 -8.61 15.27
C GLU A 266 17.50 -7.24 15.91
N ARG A 267 16.71 -6.96 16.93
CA ARG A 267 16.82 -5.78 17.79
C ARG A 267 17.71 -6.12 18.96
N VAL A 268 18.82 -5.44 19.10
CA VAL A 268 19.82 -5.68 20.13
C VAL A 268 19.89 -4.47 21.05
N LEU A 269 19.91 -4.72 22.36
CA LEU A 269 20.12 -3.66 23.36
C LEU A 269 21.49 -3.01 23.14
N ALA A 270 21.51 -1.69 23.19
CA ALA A 270 22.71 -0.88 23.06
C ALA A 270 22.93 -0.05 24.32
N ASP A 271 24.16 -0.03 24.84
CA ASP A 271 24.56 0.81 25.97
C ASP A 271 24.64 2.28 25.57
N SER A 272 24.89 2.56 24.29
CA SER A 272 24.88 3.90 23.70
C SER A 272 24.78 3.82 22.18
N ALA A 273 24.21 4.86 21.56
CA ALA A 273 24.17 5.04 20.13
C ALA A 273 24.48 6.51 19.78
N GLY A 274 25.04 6.76 18.61
CA GLY A 274 25.53 8.07 18.17
C GLY A 274 24.94 8.53 16.82
N PRO A 275 25.46 9.64 16.28
CA PRO A 275 24.96 10.21 15.04
C PRO A 275 25.01 9.22 13.87
N GLY A 276 23.92 9.16 13.10
CA GLY A 276 23.73 8.24 11.99
C GLY A 276 23.14 6.89 12.38
N ASP A 277 23.14 6.49 13.66
CA ASP A 277 22.48 5.27 14.11
C ASP A 277 20.96 5.40 13.98
N ILE A 278 20.32 4.34 13.46
CA ILE A 278 18.86 4.15 13.52
C ILE A 278 18.57 3.35 14.78
N VAL A 279 17.84 3.97 15.71
CA VAL A 279 17.59 3.42 17.04
C VAL A 279 16.12 3.22 17.30
N LEU A 280 15.82 2.28 18.21
CA LEU A 280 14.52 2.09 18.79
C LEU A 280 14.62 2.49 20.26
N ILE A 281 13.71 3.37 20.71
CA ILE A 281 13.65 3.84 22.09
C ILE A 281 12.28 3.57 22.69
N ASN A 282 12.23 3.25 23.97
CA ASN A 282 11.01 3.11 24.75
C ASN A 282 11.10 3.86 26.08
N GLY A 283 10.00 3.95 26.80
CA GLY A 283 9.89 4.64 28.10
C GLY A 283 9.19 6.00 28.01
N ILE A 284 8.83 6.46 26.81
CA ILE A 284 8.11 7.71 26.60
C ILE A 284 6.68 7.34 26.16
N GLU A 285 5.69 7.56 27.04
CA GLU A 285 4.31 7.09 26.84
C GLU A 285 3.63 7.71 25.62
N ASP A 286 3.81 9.03 25.43
CA ASP A 286 3.16 9.79 24.36
C ASP A 286 4.12 10.16 23.23
N ILE A 287 5.03 9.27 22.88
CA ILE A 287 5.93 9.49 21.74
C ILE A 287 5.11 9.47 20.44
N GLY A 288 5.26 10.53 19.65
CA GLY A 288 4.59 10.68 18.35
C GLY A 288 5.58 10.57 17.19
N ILE A 289 5.05 10.47 15.98
CA ILE A 289 5.86 10.53 14.74
C ILE A 289 6.18 11.98 14.41
N GLY A 290 7.39 12.22 13.90
CA GLY A 290 7.89 13.54 13.53
C GLY A 290 8.45 14.35 14.69
N VAL A 291 8.21 13.92 15.95
CA VAL A 291 8.77 14.62 17.12
C VAL A 291 10.29 14.51 17.14
N THR A 292 10.92 15.52 17.72
CA THR A 292 12.35 15.49 18.01
C THR A 292 12.56 15.21 19.51
N VAL A 293 13.33 14.18 19.80
CA VAL A 293 13.82 13.87 21.16
C VAL A 293 15.14 14.60 21.34
N CYS A 294 15.16 15.56 22.25
CA CYS A 294 16.24 16.51 22.45
C CYS A 294 16.88 16.43 23.84
N ASP A 295 18.09 17.01 23.95
CA ASP A 295 18.68 17.35 25.24
C ASP A 295 17.80 18.38 25.97
N PRO A 296 17.46 18.17 27.25
CA PRO A 296 16.63 19.12 28.03
C PRO A 296 17.28 20.48 28.24
N LEU A 297 18.64 20.56 28.21
CA LEU A 297 19.39 21.78 28.50
C LEU A 297 19.58 22.66 27.26
N ASP A 298 19.72 22.03 26.07
CA ASP A 298 19.85 22.74 24.77
C ASP A 298 18.99 22.01 23.71
N PRO A 299 17.68 22.22 23.74
CA PRO A 299 16.77 21.52 22.83
C PRO A 299 16.86 22.07 21.40
N ARG A 300 17.46 21.31 20.51
CA ARG A 300 17.57 21.58 19.07
C ARG A 300 16.54 20.80 18.31
N THR A 301 15.43 21.44 17.99
CA THR A 301 14.28 20.78 17.34
C THR A 301 14.41 20.79 15.84
N LEU A 302 13.94 19.71 15.21
CA LEU A 302 13.75 19.61 13.76
C LEU A 302 12.31 19.97 13.39
N PRO A 303 12.06 20.41 12.15
CA PRO A 303 10.70 20.52 11.63
C PRO A 303 9.96 19.19 11.74
N MET A 304 8.66 19.24 12.03
CA MET A 304 7.84 18.04 12.01
C MET A 304 7.86 17.40 10.61
N LEU A 305 7.95 16.09 10.56
CA LEU A 305 7.79 15.36 9.30
C LEU A 305 6.37 15.63 8.78
N LYS A 306 6.29 16.18 7.58
CA LYS A 306 5.00 16.37 6.91
C LYS A 306 4.53 15.02 6.39
N VAL A 307 3.34 14.62 6.79
CA VAL A 307 2.63 13.48 6.20
C VAL A 307 1.51 14.06 5.36
N ASP A 308 1.46 13.68 4.09
CA ASP A 308 0.37 14.14 3.21
C ASP A 308 -0.99 13.75 3.80
N GLU A 309 -1.99 14.58 3.59
CA GLU A 309 -3.34 14.35 4.11
C GLU A 309 -4.05 13.19 3.41
N PRO A 310 -4.99 12.51 4.11
CA PRO A 310 -5.82 11.49 3.48
C PRO A 310 -6.63 12.05 2.31
N THR A 311 -6.71 11.30 1.22
CA THR A 311 -7.47 11.68 0.02
C THR A 311 -8.77 10.91 -0.13
N LEU A 312 -8.89 9.74 0.50
CA LEU A 312 -10.08 8.90 0.48
C LEU A 312 -10.64 8.67 1.88
N THR A 313 -11.93 8.54 1.96
CA THR A 313 -12.66 8.21 3.19
C THR A 313 -13.72 7.16 2.92
N MET A 314 -13.99 6.28 3.89
CA MET A 314 -15.11 5.35 3.87
C MET A 314 -15.67 5.13 5.27
N ASN A 315 -16.92 4.72 5.35
CA ASN A 315 -17.55 4.42 6.62
C ASN A 315 -17.34 2.96 7.00
N PHE A 316 -16.84 2.73 8.21
CA PHE A 316 -16.77 1.42 8.86
C PHE A 316 -17.96 1.34 9.81
N CYS A 317 -18.85 0.39 9.57
CA CYS A 317 -20.11 0.26 10.29
C CYS A 317 -20.18 -1.07 11.01
N VAL A 318 -20.93 -1.11 12.12
CA VAL A 318 -21.34 -2.39 12.70
C VAL A 318 -22.16 -3.16 11.66
N ASN A 319 -21.91 -4.45 11.50
CA ASN A 319 -22.72 -5.29 10.63
C ASN A 319 -24.11 -5.54 11.27
N THR A 320 -25.15 -5.09 10.60
CA THR A 320 -26.54 -5.21 11.01
C THR A 320 -27.35 -6.19 10.14
N SER A 321 -26.68 -7.02 9.33
CA SER A 321 -27.35 -7.99 8.47
C SER A 321 -27.99 -9.13 9.29
N PRO A 322 -28.95 -9.87 8.71
CA PRO A 322 -29.52 -11.06 9.35
C PRO A 322 -28.51 -12.19 9.65
N LEU A 323 -27.36 -12.16 9.01
CA LEU A 323 -26.26 -13.11 9.25
C LEU A 323 -25.20 -12.57 10.23
N ALA A 324 -25.38 -11.36 10.77
CA ALA A 324 -24.43 -10.73 11.68
C ALA A 324 -24.13 -11.58 12.91
N GLY A 325 -22.87 -11.61 13.35
CA GLY A 325 -22.40 -12.32 14.54
C GLY A 325 -22.28 -13.84 14.41
N ARG A 326 -22.51 -14.40 13.22
CA ARG A 326 -22.38 -15.85 13.01
C ARG A 326 -20.93 -16.29 12.75
N GLU A 327 -20.12 -15.42 12.23
CA GLU A 327 -18.76 -15.74 11.77
C GLU A 327 -17.69 -14.92 12.50
N GLY A 328 -18.00 -13.69 12.90
CA GLY A 328 -17.08 -12.80 13.59
C GLY A 328 -17.00 -13.02 15.10
N LYS A 329 -15.81 -12.86 15.66
CA LYS A 329 -15.57 -12.85 17.11
C LYS A 329 -15.78 -11.46 17.72
N TYR A 330 -15.43 -10.42 16.96
CA TYR A 330 -15.53 -9.02 17.38
C TYR A 330 -16.52 -8.30 16.47
N VAL A 331 -17.70 -7.98 17.01
CA VAL A 331 -18.86 -7.51 16.23
C VAL A 331 -19.47 -6.20 16.75
N THR A 332 -19.00 -5.70 17.90
CA THR A 332 -19.60 -4.52 18.54
C THR A 332 -18.89 -3.23 18.11
N SER A 333 -19.62 -2.10 18.15
CA SER A 333 -19.07 -0.77 17.84
C SER A 333 -17.84 -0.44 18.70
N ARG A 334 -17.90 -0.75 20.00
CA ARG A 334 -16.77 -0.53 20.91
C ARG A 334 -15.52 -1.32 20.50
N GLN A 335 -15.67 -2.60 20.14
CA GLN A 335 -14.55 -3.43 19.70
C GLN A 335 -13.92 -2.90 18.42
N ILE A 336 -14.75 -2.49 17.44
CA ILE A 336 -14.27 -1.87 16.18
C ILE A 336 -13.54 -0.56 16.51
N TRP A 337 -14.12 0.30 17.33
CA TRP A 337 -13.50 1.56 17.75
C TRP A 337 -12.15 1.34 18.44
N ASP A 338 -12.09 0.46 19.43
CA ASP A 338 -10.84 0.15 20.17
C ASP A 338 -9.76 -0.39 19.23
N ARG A 339 -10.14 -1.14 18.20
CA ARG A 339 -9.22 -1.62 17.16
C ARG A 339 -8.71 -0.49 16.27
N LEU A 340 -9.58 0.40 15.83
CA LEU A 340 -9.21 1.58 15.04
C LEU A 340 -8.31 2.53 15.83
N GLN A 341 -8.59 2.74 17.12
CA GLN A 341 -7.72 3.55 17.99
C GLN A 341 -6.32 2.92 18.18
N ARG A 342 -6.22 1.60 18.21
CA ARG A 342 -4.90 0.93 18.21
C ARG A 342 -4.16 1.13 16.90
N GLU A 343 -4.85 1.09 15.77
CA GLU A 343 -4.24 1.35 14.45
C GLU A 343 -3.65 2.76 14.39
N LEU A 344 -4.35 3.77 14.90
CA LEU A 344 -3.87 5.15 14.94
C LEU A 344 -2.58 5.35 15.73
N GLN A 345 -2.21 4.40 16.61
CA GLN A 345 -0.96 4.51 17.38
C GLN A 345 0.29 4.31 16.51
N SER A 346 0.18 3.57 15.41
CA SER A 346 1.28 3.27 14.48
C SER A 346 1.07 3.84 13.07
N ASN A 347 -0.18 4.01 12.65
CA ASN A 347 -0.55 4.43 11.30
C ASN A 347 -0.94 5.92 11.25
N VAL A 348 0.01 6.78 10.94
CA VAL A 348 -0.17 8.25 10.95
C VAL A 348 -0.94 8.78 9.74
N ALA A 349 -0.94 8.03 8.65
CA ALA A 349 -1.67 8.38 7.44
C ALA A 349 -3.18 8.08 7.55
N LEU A 350 -3.61 7.44 8.65
CA LEU A 350 -5.00 7.12 8.93
C LEU A 350 -5.63 8.20 9.81
N ARG A 351 -6.87 8.58 9.53
CA ARG A 351 -7.71 9.40 10.42
C ARG A 351 -9.01 8.67 10.67
N VAL A 352 -9.48 8.70 11.91
CA VAL A 352 -10.74 8.06 12.32
C VAL A 352 -11.56 9.07 13.09
N ARG A 353 -12.84 9.19 12.74
CA ARG A 353 -13.82 10.05 13.42
C ARG A 353 -15.10 9.27 13.69
N GLU A 354 -15.73 9.53 14.81
CA GLU A 354 -17.11 9.11 15.05
C GLU A 354 -18.05 9.98 14.20
N THR A 355 -19.05 9.35 13.61
CA THR A 355 -20.11 10.06 12.91
C THR A 355 -21.30 10.33 13.83
N SER A 356 -22.29 11.08 13.36
CA SER A 356 -23.55 11.27 14.08
C SER A 356 -24.42 10.01 14.15
N GLU A 357 -24.13 9.00 13.33
CA GLU A 357 -24.82 7.70 13.32
C GLU A 357 -24.09 6.76 14.27
N ASP A 358 -24.84 6.16 15.23
CA ASP A 358 -24.28 5.22 16.20
C ASP A 358 -23.71 3.97 15.51
N GLY A 359 -22.50 3.58 15.90
CA GLY A 359 -21.78 2.43 15.33
C GLY A 359 -21.24 2.63 13.92
N VAL A 360 -21.15 3.88 13.45
CA VAL A 360 -20.55 4.26 12.16
C VAL A 360 -19.33 5.13 12.39
N PHE A 361 -18.18 4.72 11.88
CA PHE A 361 -16.90 5.40 11.98
C PHE A 361 -16.42 5.84 10.60
N GLU A 362 -16.13 7.11 10.44
CA GLU A 362 -15.48 7.63 9.24
C GLU A 362 -13.98 7.37 9.33
N VAL A 363 -13.47 6.59 8.37
CA VAL A 363 -12.07 6.19 8.30
C VAL A 363 -11.47 6.76 7.01
N SER A 364 -10.46 7.62 7.14
CA SER A 364 -9.81 8.27 6.01
C SER A 364 -8.37 7.79 5.86
N GLY A 365 -7.96 7.49 4.64
CA GLY A 365 -6.63 7.00 4.27
C GLY A 365 -6.12 7.62 2.97
N ARG A 366 -4.88 7.27 2.62
CA ARG A 366 -4.20 7.82 1.43
C ARG A 366 -4.75 7.29 0.11
N GLY A 367 -5.23 6.04 0.11
CA GLY A 367 -5.73 5.38 -1.07
C GLY A 367 -6.57 4.16 -0.73
N GLU A 368 -7.11 3.53 -1.76
CA GLU A 368 -7.99 2.38 -1.63
C GLU A 368 -7.27 1.16 -1.05
N LEU A 369 -6.04 0.89 -1.53
CA LEU A 369 -5.23 -0.22 -1.03
C LEU A 369 -4.89 -0.06 0.46
N HIS A 370 -4.63 1.15 0.93
CA HIS A 370 -4.37 1.41 2.35
C HIS A 370 -5.57 1.01 3.23
N LEU A 371 -6.79 1.40 2.82
CA LEU A 371 -8.02 1.07 3.56
C LEU A 371 -8.39 -0.42 3.45
N THR A 372 -8.21 -1.04 2.28
CA THR A 372 -8.50 -2.47 2.09
C THR A 372 -7.53 -3.37 2.84
N ILE A 373 -6.27 -2.98 3.00
CA ILE A 373 -5.32 -3.70 3.86
C ILE A 373 -5.72 -3.63 5.33
N LEU A 374 -6.15 -2.47 5.82
CA LEU A 374 -6.69 -2.36 7.17
C LEU A 374 -7.89 -3.29 7.38
N LEU A 375 -8.82 -3.31 6.45
CA LEU A 375 -10.00 -4.20 6.48
C LEU A 375 -9.60 -5.68 6.47
N GLU A 376 -8.65 -6.06 5.64
CA GLU A 376 -8.17 -7.45 5.56
C GLU A 376 -7.46 -7.87 6.86
N ASN A 377 -6.67 -7.00 7.48
CA ASN A 377 -6.07 -7.25 8.79
C ASN A 377 -7.16 -7.45 9.85
N MET A 378 -8.17 -6.57 9.92
CA MET A 378 -9.28 -6.69 10.84
C MET A 378 -10.05 -8.00 10.62
N ARG A 379 -10.32 -8.36 9.36
CA ARG A 379 -10.97 -9.61 8.98
C ARG A 379 -10.22 -10.83 9.51
N ARG A 380 -8.89 -10.88 9.33
CA ARG A 380 -8.03 -11.98 9.82
C ARG A 380 -7.93 -12.04 11.33
N GLU A 381 -8.01 -10.90 12.00
CA GLU A 381 -8.07 -10.82 13.46
C GLU A 381 -9.41 -11.32 14.03
N GLY A 382 -10.41 -11.54 13.19
CA GLY A 382 -11.73 -12.06 13.60
C GLY A 382 -12.80 -11.00 13.75
N TYR A 383 -12.60 -9.79 13.24
CA TYR A 383 -13.64 -8.74 13.22
C TYR A 383 -14.66 -8.99 12.12
N GLU A 384 -15.89 -8.58 12.41
CA GLU A 384 -17.00 -8.53 11.47
C GLU A 384 -17.56 -7.12 11.43
N LEU A 385 -17.65 -6.54 10.23
CA LEU A 385 -18.12 -5.17 10.01
C LEU A 385 -18.73 -5.02 8.62
N ALA A 386 -19.36 -3.89 8.37
CA ALA A 386 -19.79 -3.48 7.04
C ALA A 386 -19.10 -2.18 6.63
N VAL A 387 -18.84 -1.99 5.34
CA VAL A 387 -18.21 -0.77 4.84
C VAL A 387 -18.97 -0.16 3.69
N SER A 388 -18.93 1.16 3.59
CA SER A 388 -19.51 1.94 2.50
C SER A 388 -18.55 2.06 1.31
N LYS A 389 -19.08 2.54 0.17
CA LYS A 389 -18.24 2.97 -0.97
C LYS A 389 -17.21 4.01 -0.53
N PRO A 390 -15.95 3.89 -0.99
CA PRO A 390 -14.95 4.93 -0.80
C PRO A 390 -15.39 6.26 -1.44
N ARG A 391 -15.09 7.37 -0.77
CA ARG A 391 -15.37 8.73 -1.26
C ARG A 391 -14.11 9.58 -1.14
N VAL A 392 -13.94 10.51 -2.06
CA VAL A 392 -12.84 11.47 -1.98
C VAL A 392 -13.11 12.52 -0.91
N VAL A 393 -12.05 12.99 -0.28
CA VAL A 393 -12.11 14.11 0.66
C VAL A 393 -12.06 15.41 -0.13
N PHE A 394 -13.14 16.18 -0.10
CA PHE A 394 -13.20 17.49 -0.72
C PHE A 394 -12.62 18.57 0.21
N GLN A 395 -12.06 19.61 -0.36
CA GLN A 395 -11.61 20.79 0.36
C GLN A 395 -12.32 22.04 -0.16
N ASP A 396 -12.71 22.94 0.73
CA ASP A 396 -13.20 24.28 0.38
C ASP A 396 -12.00 25.24 0.38
N ILE A 397 -11.62 25.72 -0.79
CA ILE A 397 -10.54 26.67 -0.98
C ILE A 397 -11.17 27.95 -1.58
N ASP A 398 -11.07 29.07 -0.87
CA ASP A 398 -11.65 30.36 -1.28
C ASP A 398 -13.16 30.31 -1.63
N GLY A 399 -13.92 29.44 -0.92
CA GLY A 399 -15.36 29.27 -1.16
C GLY A 399 -15.71 28.43 -2.39
N VAL A 400 -14.72 27.80 -3.02
CA VAL A 400 -14.91 26.87 -4.13
C VAL A 400 -14.57 25.47 -3.68
N ARG A 401 -15.46 24.53 -3.99
CA ARG A 401 -15.24 23.09 -3.70
C ARG A 401 -14.15 22.53 -4.60
N HIS A 402 -13.08 22.01 -4.01
CA HIS A 402 -11.97 21.36 -4.69
C HIS A 402 -11.96 19.87 -4.42
N GLU A 403 -11.49 19.12 -5.41
CA GLU A 403 -11.31 17.67 -5.33
C GLU A 403 -9.85 17.26 -5.55
N PRO A 404 -9.40 16.13 -4.95
CA PRO A 404 -8.05 15.66 -5.17
C PRO A 404 -7.88 15.18 -6.62
N ILE A 405 -6.77 15.62 -7.23
CA ILE A 405 -6.35 15.25 -8.58
C ILE A 405 -5.14 14.32 -8.46
N GLU A 406 -5.11 13.33 -9.33
CA GLU A 406 -4.01 12.39 -9.43
C GLU A 406 -3.36 12.43 -10.82
N LEU A 407 -2.06 12.29 -10.85
CA LEU A 407 -1.30 12.01 -12.06
C LEU A 407 -1.29 10.51 -12.26
N LEU A 408 -2.10 10.05 -13.19
CA LEU A 408 -2.21 8.65 -13.59
C LEU A 408 -1.22 8.36 -14.70
N THR A 409 -0.41 7.32 -14.53
CA THR A 409 0.45 6.75 -15.58
C THR A 409 -0.05 5.36 -15.91
N VAL A 410 -0.36 5.11 -17.17
CA VAL A 410 -0.72 3.78 -17.68
C VAL A 410 0.26 3.35 -18.76
N ASP A 411 0.65 2.08 -18.73
CA ASP A 411 1.53 1.45 -19.71
C ASP A 411 0.78 0.27 -20.33
N ILE A 412 0.42 0.36 -21.58
CA ILE A 412 -0.51 -0.54 -22.26
C ILE A 412 0.00 -0.94 -23.65
N GLU A 413 -0.49 -2.04 -24.17
CA GLU A 413 -0.29 -2.40 -25.58
C GLU A 413 -1.09 -1.47 -26.51
N GLU A 414 -0.53 -1.07 -27.64
CA GLU A 414 -1.14 -0.14 -28.60
C GLU A 414 -2.59 -0.51 -29.01
N PRO A 415 -2.96 -1.80 -29.22
CA PRO A 415 -4.34 -2.16 -29.55
C PRO A 415 -5.39 -1.76 -28.52
N HIS A 416 -4.99 -1.59 -27.25
CA HIS A 416 -5.89 -1.23 -26.15
C HIS A 416 -6.00 0.28 -25.92
N GLN A 417 -5.16 1.09 -26.60
CA GLN A 417 -5.06 2.53 -26.40
C GLN A 417 -6.41 3.24 -26.53
N GLY A 418 -7.14 3.00 -27.61
CA GLY A 418 -8.40 3.70 -27.88
C GLY A 418 -9.46 3.46 -26.79
N ALA A 419 -9.60 2.21 -26.33
CA ALA A 419 -10.57 1.84 -25.30
C ALA A 419 -10.22 2.46 -23.94
N VAL A 420 -8.94 2.44 -23.57
CA VAL A 420 -8.45 3.02 -22.31
C VAL A 420 -8.61 4.55 -22.33
N MET A 421 -8.23 5.22 -23.42
CA MET A 421 -8.39 6.67 -23.57
C MET A 421 -9.85 7.11 -23.47
N GLN A 422 -10.77 6.36 -24.09
CA GLN A 422 -12.20 6.62 -23.98
C GLN A 422 -12.69 6.48 -22.53
N ALA A 423 -12.34 5.40 -21.85
CA ALA A 423 -12.75 5.15 -20.48
C ALA A 423 -12.23 6.22 -19.50
N LEU A 424 -10.98 6.68 -19.69
CA LEU A 424 -10.40 7.75 -18.89
C LEU A 424 -11.06 9.11 -19.19
N GLY A 425 -11.42 9.39 -20.44
CA GLY A 425 -12.15 10.60 -20.83
C GLY A 425 -13.56 10.66 -20.19
N GLU A 426 -14.30 9.54 -20.16
CA GLU A 426 -15.61 9.42 -19.48
C GLU A 426 -15.48 9.71 -17.98
N ARG A 427 -14.30 9.46 -17.37
CA ARG A 427 -13.95 9.70 -15.97
C ARG A 427 -13.28 11.05 -15.70
N ARG A 428 -13.39 12.00 -16.64
CA ARG A 428 -12.83 13.36 -16.56
C ARG A 428 -11.30 13.42 -16.52
N GLY A 429 -10.62 12.40 -17.06
CA GLY A 429 -9.18 12.42 -17.22
C GLY A 429 -8.73 13.32 -18.38
N GLU A 430 -7.69 14.09 -18.15
CA GLU A 430 -7.05 14.98 -19.14
C GLU A 430 -5.69 14.39 -19.53
N LEU A 431 -5.50 14.08 -20.80
CA LEU A 431 -4.22 13.55 -21.30
C LEU A 431 -3.13 14.62 -21.22
N VAL A 432 -2.06 14.31 -20.52
CA VAL A 432 -0.89 15.18 -20.34
C VAL A 432 0.22 14.81 -21.33
N ASN A 433 0.47 13.50 -21.47
CA ASN A 433 1.57 13.00 -22.29
C ASN A 433 1.25 11.62 -22.88
N MET A 434 1.87 11.33 -24.03
CA MET A 434 1.77 10.03 -24.70
C MET A 434 3.11 9.69 -25.34
N GLU A 435 3.72 8.60 -24.90
CA GLU A 435 5.04 8.12 -25.35
C GLU A 435 4.93 6.67 -25.86
N PRO A 436 4.95 6.42 -27.18
CA PRO A 436 5.08 5.07 -27.71
C PRO A 436 6.51 4.56 -27.56
N ASP A 437 6.67 3.30 -27.19
CA ASP A 437 7.99 2.65 -27.04
C ASP A 437 8.60 2.17 -28.37
N GLY A 438 7.86 2.30 -29.46
CA GLY A 438 8.24 1.79 -30.79
C GLY A 438 8.24 0.27 -30.93
N ARG A 439 7.70 -0.47 -29.94
CA ARG A 439 7.64 -1.94 -29.89
C ARG A 439 6.24 -2.49 -29.65
N GLY A 440 5.23 -1.64 -29.79
CA GLY A 440 3.83 -2.02 -29.61
C GLY A 440 3.26 -1.73 -28.24
N ARG A 441 3.97 -0.98 -27.39
CA ARG A 441 3.44 -0.44 -26.14
C ARG A 441 3.42 1.08 -26.19
N VAL A 442 2.49 1.66 -25.43
CA VAL A 442 2.35 3.11 -25.27
C VAL A 442 2.17 3.45 -23.80
N ARG A 443 2.88 4.48 -23.34
CA ARG A 443 2.71 5.08 -22.03
C ARG A 443 1.86 6.33 -22.15
N LEU A 444 0.80 6.40 -21.36
CA LEU A 444 -0.10 7.54 -21.28
C LEU A 444 -0.02 8.15 -19.88
N GLU A 445 0.01 9.47 -19.80
CA GLU A 445 -0.05 10.20 -18.53
C GLU A 445 -1.29 11.09 -18.54
N TYR A 446 -2.09 10.97 -17.49
CA TYR A 446 -3.35 11.70 -17.32
C TYR A 446 -3.38 12.45 -16.00
N ARG A 447 -3.97 13.64 -15.98
CA ARG A 447 -4.46 14.28 -14.77
C ARG A 447 -5.94 13.94 -14.61
N ILE A 448 -6.30 13.28 -13.53
CA ILE A 448 -7.64 12.74 -13.34
C ILE A 448 -8.12 12.96 -11.90
N PRO A 449 -9.41 13.30 -11.67
CA PRO A 449 -9.96 13.31 -10.32
C PRO A 449 -9.81 11.94 -9.65
N ALA A 450 -9.34 11.92 -8.39
CA ALA A 450 -9.14 10.66 -7.65
C ALA A 450 -10.41 9.79 -7.60
N ARG A 451 -11.61 10.40 -7.52
CA ARG A 451 -12.89 9.68 -7.60
C ARG A 451 -13.12 8.98 -8.96
N GLY A 452 -12.46 9.44 -10.02
CA GLY A 452 -12.50 8.79 -11.33
C GLY A 452 -11.72 7.48 -11.38
N LEU A 453 -10.81 7.26 -10.43
CA LEU A 453 -10.03 6.03 -10.32
C LEU A 453 -10.71 4.98 -9.44
N ILE A 454 -11.68 5.37 -8.60
CA ILE A 454 -12.45 4.42 -7.80
C ILE A 454 -13.19 3.47 -8.74
N GLY A 455 -12.94 2.15 -8.57
CA GLY A 455 -13.50 1.10 -9.42
C GLY A 455 -12.93 1.03 -10.84
N PHE A 456 -11.89 1.78 -11.18
CA PHE A 456 -11.27 1.75 -12.51
C PHE A 456 -10.28 0.60 -12.68
N GLN A 457 -9.64 0.12 -11.63
CA GLN A 457 -8.62 -0.93 -11.70
C GLN A 457 -9.15 -2.19 -12.40
N THR A 458 -10.32 -2.67 -11.99
CA THR A 458 -10.95 -3.86 -12.57
C THR A 458 -11.37 -3.63 -14.04
N GLU A 459 -11.92 -2.45 -14.35
CA GLU A 459 -12.26 -2.08 -15.73
C GLU A 459 -11.02 -2.01 -16.61
N PHE A 460 -9.95 -1.37 -16.13
CA PHE A 460 -8.67 -1.25 -16.82
C PHE A 460 -8.05 -2.62 -17.15
N LEU A 461 -8.01 -3.55 -16.18
CA LEU A 461 -7.51 -4.90 -16.41
C LEU A 461 -8.34 -5.65 -17.46
N ASN A 462 -9.67 -5.46 -17.47
CA ASN A 462 -10.52 -6.05 -18.50
C ASN A 462 -10.26 -5.44 -19.88
N LEU A 463 -10.13 -4.11 -20.00
CA LEU A 463 -9.83 -3.40 -21.24
C LEU A 463 -8.48 -3.79 -21.82
N THR A 464 -7.51 -4.06 -20.96
CA THR A 464 -6.13 -4.42 -21.35
C THR A 464 -5.86 -5.93 -21.32
N ARG A 465 -6.89 -6.75 -21.10
CA ARG A 465 -6.76 -8.22 -20.95
C ARG A 465 -5.72 -8.66 -19.93
N GLY A 466 -5.54 -7.84 -18.87
CA GLY A 466 -4.58 -8.10 -17.81
C GLY A 466 -3.13 -7.73 -18.12
N THR A 467 -2.82 -7.19 -19.31
CA THR A 467 -1.42 -6.83 -19.69
C THR A 467 -1.05 -5.38 -19.37
N GLY A 468 -2.04 -4.54 -19.02
CA GLY A 468 -1.82 -3.14 -18.70
C GLY A 468 -1.28 -2.94 -17.29
N LEU A 469 -0.42 -1.94 -17.15
CA LEU A 469 0.12 -1.48 -15.86
C LEU A 469 -0.41 -0.09 -15.57
N MET A 470 -0.82 0.15 -14.34
CA MET A 470 -1.38 1.43 -13.91
C MET A 470 -0.76 1.86 -12.59
N SER A 471 -0.47 3.13 -12.47
CA SER A 471 0.01 3.76 -11.24
C SER A 471 -0.46 5.21 -11.18
N ASN A 472 -0.87 5.67 -10.01
CA ASN A 472 -1.34 7.02 -9.79
C ASN A 472 -0.60 7.66 -8.61
N ILE A 473 -0.47 8.98 -8.66
CA ILE A 473 0.22 9.79 -7.66
C ILE A 473 -0.61 11.04 -7.42
N PHE A 474 -0.84 11.38 -6.15
CA PHE A 474 -1.52 12.62 -5.79
C PHE A 474 -0.75 13.84 -6.33
N ASP A 475 -1.45 14.72 -7.06
CA ASP A 475 -0.88 15.90 -7.73
C ASP A 475 -1.40 17.25 -7.17
N GLY A 476 -2.38 17.21 -6.27
CA GLY A 476 -2.93 18.41 -5.65
C GLY A 476 -4.46 18.45 -5.67
N TYR A 477 -5.00 19.63 -5.41
CA TYR A 477 -6.45 19.88 -5.42
C TYR A 477 -6.81 20.83 -6.55
N GLU A 478 -7.90 20.54 -7.28
CA GLU A 478 -8.48 21.42 -8.31
C GLU A 478 -9.99 21.61 -8.09
N PRO A 479 -10.58 22.64 -8.66
CA PRO A 479 -12.02 22.82 -8.64
C PRO A 479 -12.76 21.58 -9.16
N TYR A 480 -13.89 21.26 -8.55
CA TYR A 480 -14.71 20.11 -8.90
C TYR A 480 -15.05 20.04 -10.39
N LYS A 481 -14.69 18.95 -11.07
CA LYS A 481 -14.81 18.76 -12.53
C LYS A 481 -16.17 18.22 -13.00
N GLY A 482 -17.19 18.28 -12.17
CA GLY A 482 -18.55 17.83 -12.51
C GLY A 482 -18.76 16.34 -12.23
N GLU A 483 -19.92 15.81 -12.55
CA GLU A 483 -20.28 14.42 -12.27
C GLU A 483 -19.52 13.42 -13.15
N ILE A 484 -19.22 12.26 -12.57
CA ILE A 484 -18.69 11.08 -13.24
C ILE A 484 -19.78 10.02 -13.18
N ALA A 485 -20.03 9.34 -14.30
CA ALA A 485 -21.02 8.28 -14.39
C ALA A 485 -20.71 7.15 -13.38
N SER A 486 -21.72 6.68 -12.70
CA SER A 486 -21.67 5.52 -11.82
C SER A 486 -21.60 4.21 -12.63
N ARG A 487 -21.64 3.07 -11.93
CA ARG A 487 -21.65 1.74 -12.52
C ARG A 487 -22.72 1.60 -13.63
N LYS A 488 -22.34 1.04 -14.79
CA LYS A 488 -23.22 0.89 -15.96
C LYS A 488 -24.35 -0.13 -15.74
N ASN A 489 -24.11 -1.14 -14.91
CA ASN A 489 -25.01 -2.26 -14.68
C ASN A 489 -25.66 -2.17 -13.29
N GLY A 490 -26.95 -2.51 -13.19
CA GLY A 490 -27.65 -2.72 -11.93
C GLY A 490 -27.25 -4.02 -11.24
N VAL A 491 -27.89 -4.34 -10.13
CA VAL A 491 -27.64 -5.54 -9.35
C VAL A 491 -28.90 -6.43 -9.22
N LEU A 492 -28.66 -7.72 -8.99
CA LEU A 492 -29.67 -8.69 -8.65
C LEU A 492 -29.79 -8.75 -7.11
N ILE A 493 -30.93 -8.42 -6.57
CA ILE A 493 -31.19 -8.29 -5.13
C ILE A 493 -32.09 -9.42 -4.67
N SER A 494 -31.70 -10.13 -3.61
CA SER A 494 -32.57 -11.17 -3.05
C SER A 494 -33.84 -10.58 -2.45
N GLN A 495 -34.96 -11.23 -2.74
CA GLN A 495 -36.28 -10.93 -2.19
C GLN A 495 -36.53 -11.61 -0.85
N ASP A 496 -35.97 -12.80 -0.64
CA ASP A 496 -36.29 -13.68 0.46
C ASP A 496 -35.04 -14.14 1.21
N ASP A 497 -35.26 -14.56 2.46
CA ASP A 497 -34.27 -15.22 3.30
C ASP A 497 -34.28 -16.74 3.03
N GLY A 498 -33.11 -17.39 3.09
CA GLY A 498 -33.00 -18.83 2.95
C GLY A 498 -31.66 -19.32 2.47
N GLU A 499 -31.68 -20.48 1.83
CA GLU A 499 -30.52 -21.12 1.20
C GLU A 499 -30.72 -21.12 -0.33
N ILE A 500 -29.70 -20.75 -1.05
CA ILE A 500 -29.73 -20.62 -2.50
C ILE A 500 -29.88 -21.99 -3.17
N VAL A 501 -30.80 -22.09 -4.13
CA VAL A 501 -31.12 -23.34 -4.83
C VAL A 501 -30.62 -23.29 -6.27
N ALA A 502 -29.96 -24.36 -6.72
CA ALA A 502 -29.41 -24.48 -8.09
C ALA A 502 -30.51 -24.23 -9.17
N TYR A 503 -31.74 -24.69 -8.93
CA TYR A 503 -32.85 -24.47 -9.85
C TYR A 503 -33.20 -22.98 -10.03
N ALA A 504 -33.15 -22.21 -8.96
CA ALA A 504 -33.42 -20.77 -9.03
C ALA A 504 -32.27 -20.06 -9.76
N LEU A 505 -31.02 -20.40 -9.45
CA LEU A 505 -29.87 -19.81 -10.13
C LEU A 505 -29.86 -20.09 -11.64
N GLY A 506 -30.21 -21.34 -12.06
CA GLY A 506 -30.29 -21.67 -13.47
C GLY A 506 -31.32 -20.85 -14.25
N LYS A 507 -32.38 -20.34 -13.57
CA LYS A 507 -33.35 -19.41 -14.18
C LYS A 507 -32.89 -17.95 -14.16
N LEU A 508 -31.94 -17.62 -13.30
CA LEU A 508 -31.41 -16.26 -13.17
C LEU A 508 -30.17 -16.06 -14.01
N ASP A 509 -29.57 -17.12 -14.54
CA ASP A 509 -28.31 -17.08 -15.32
C ASP A 509 -28.42 -16.19 -16.57
N ASP A 510 -29.61 -16.17 -17.22
CA ASP A 510 -29.92 -15.27 -18.34
C ASP A 510 -30.10 -13.79 -17.93
N ARG A 511 -30.23 -13.50 -16.63
CA ARG A 511 -30.43 -12.14 -16.11
C ARG A 511 -29.15 -11.43 -15.77
N GLY A 512 -28.07 -12.20 -15.55
CA GLY A 512 -26.78 -11.63 -15.19
C GLY A 512 -25.82 -12.65 -14.60
N ARG A 513 -24.69 -12.18 -14.10
CA ARG A 513 -23.67 -13.04 -13.49
C ARG A 513 -23.80 -13.03 -11.96
N MET A 514 -23.71 -14.22 -11.36
CA MET A 514 -23.93 -14.41 -9.93
C MET A 514 -22.61 -14.24 -9.13
N PHE A 515 -22.75 -13.81 -7.87
CA PHE A 515 -21.70 -13.80 -6.86
C PHE A 515 -21.78 -15.01 -5.91
N VAL A 516 -22.89 -15.74 -5.96
CA VAL A 516 -23.30 -16.76 -4.99
C VAL A 516 -23.36 -18.14 -5.62
N ARG A 517 -23.28 -19.16 -4.78
CA ARG A 517 -23.33 -20.59 -5.16
C ARG A 517 -24.58 -21.26 -4.58
N PRO A 518 -25.03 -22.39 -5.15
CA PRO A 518 -26.03 -23.21 -4.50
C PRO A 518 -25.57 -23.63 -3.10
N GLY A 519 -26.44 -23.51 -2.11
CA GLY A 519 -26.15 -23.81 -0.71
C GLY A 519 -25.70 -22.60 0.12
N ASP A 520 -25.40 -21.47 -0.50
CA ASP A 520 -25.05 -20.27 0.24
C ASP A 520 -26.26 -19.70 0.96
N PRO A 521 -26.11 -19.19 2.21
CA PRO A 521 -27.18 -18.49 2.89
C PRO A 521 -27.42 -17.11 2.26
N VAL A 522 -28.69 -16.74 2.13
CA VAL A 522 -29.08 -15.45 1.57
C VAL A 522 -30.19 -14.83 2.42
N TYR A 523 -30.29 -13.50 2.36
CA TYR A 523 -31.33 -12.74 3.05
C TYR A 523 -31.90 -11.62 2.16
N GLU A 524 -33.09 -11.10 2.50
CA GLU A 524 -33.69 -9.97 1.80
C GLU A 524 -32.75 -8.76 1.76
N GLY A 525 -32.53 -8.20 0.56
CA GLY A 525 -31.64 -7.06 0.36
C GLY A 525 -30.18 -7.41 0.11
N MET A 526 -29.78 -8.69 0.19
CA MET A 526 -28.46 -9.16 -0.22
C MET A 526 -28.33 -9.10 -1.74
N ILE A 527 -27.19 -8.61 -2.23
CA ILE A 527 -26.87 -8.58 -3.65
C ILE A 527 -26.28 -9.94 -4.05
N VAL A 528 -26.94 -10.63 -4.94
CA VAL A 528 -26.57 -11.99 -5.36
C VAL A 528 -25.90 -12.04 -6.72
N GLY A 529 -25.88 -10.93 -7.47
CA GLY A 529 -25.24 -10.88 -8.78
C GLY A 529 -25.30 -9.51 -9.45
N ILE A 530 -24.67 -9.42 -10.61
CA ILE A 530 -24.70 -8.25 -11.51
C ILE A 530 -25.87 -8.44 -12.49
N HIS A 531 -26.73 -7.45 -12.62
CA HIS A 531 -27.77 -7.47 -13.64
C HIS A 531 -27.19 -7.14 -15.02
N SER A 532 -27.67 -7.77 -16.07
CA SER A 532 -27.25 -7.49 -17.45
C SER A 532 -27.74 -6.14 -17.98
N ARG A 533 -28.65 -5.45 -17.26
CA ARG A 533 -29.18 -4.12 -17.58
C ARG A 533 -28.74 -3.10 -16.54
N ASP A 534 -29.06 -1.84 -16.80
CA ASP A 534 -28.69 -0.68 -15.99
C ASP A 534 -29.51 -0.52 -14.68
N ASN A 535 -30.64 -1.22 -14.57
CA ASN A 535 -31.52 -1.13 -13.40
C ASN A 535 -31.34 -2.31 -12.43
N ASP A 536 -31.58 -2.05 -11.17
CA ASP A 536 -31.64 -3.10 -10.15
C ASP A 536 -32.87 -4.00 -10.34
N LEU A 537 -32.68 -5.29 -10.09
CA LEU A 537 -33.76 -6.29 -10.21
C LEU A 537 -33.85 -7.13 -8.94
N VAL A 538 -35.06 -7.12 -8.33
CA VAL A 538 -35.34 -7.99 -7.21
C VAL A 538 -35.68 -9.40 -7.72
N VAL A 539 -35.01 -10.41 -7.17
CA VAL A 539 -35.06 -11.80 -7.61
C VAL A 539 -35.26 -12.75 -6.43
N ASN A 540 -35.78 -13.95 -6.71
CA ASN A 540 -35.95 -14.99 -5.70
C ASN A 540 -34.96 -16.15 -5.94
N PRO A 541 -33.80 -16.19 -5.25
CA PRO A 541 -32.79 -17.22 -5.42
C PRO A 541 -33.04 -18.50 -4.60
N VAL A 542 -34.05 -18.48 -3.73
CA VAL A 542 -34.39 -19.61 -2.86
C VAL A 542 -35.59 -20.43 -3.38
N ARG A 543 -36.14 -20.06 -4.54
CA ARG A 543 -37.31 -20.71 -5.10
C ARG A 543 -36.99 -22.13 -5.55
N THR A 544 -37.64 -23.11 -4.90
CA THR A 544 -37.55 -24.51 -5.25
C THR A 544 -38.38 -24.85 -6.49
N LYS A 545 -38.03 -25.95 -7.17
CA LYS A 545 -38.84 -26.51 -8.25
C LYS A 545 -40.16 -27.02 -7.66
N GLN A 546 -41.28 -26.55 -8.16
CA GLN A 546 -42.56 -27.15 -7.81
C GLN A 546 -42.63 -28.60 -8.33
N LEU A 547 -43.03 -29.53 -7.48
CA LEU A 547 -43.24 -30.91 -7.86
C LEU A 547 -44.35 -30.94 -8.92
N THR A 548 -43.98 -31.13 -10.18
CA THR A 548 -44.92 -31.38 -11.27
C THR A 548 -45.10 -32.88 -11.46
N ASN A 549 -46.29 -33.27 -11.92
CA ASN A 549 -46.78 -34.62 -12.08
C ASN A 549 -45.78 -35.68 -12.49
N PHE A 550 -45.94 -36.88 -11.95
CA PHE A 550 -45.21 -38.12 -11.96
C PHE A 550 -44.62 -38.61 -13.32
N ARG A 551 -45.03 -38.05 -14.45
CA ARG A 551 -44.61 -38.51 -15.80
C ARG A 551 -43.34 -37.86 -16.34
N ALA A 552 -42.79 -36.84 -15.69
CA ALA A 552 -41.60 -36.13 -16.13
C ALA A 552 -40.36 -36.33 -15.25
N SER A 553 -40.41 -37.21 -14.24
CA SER A 553 -39.34 -37.40 -13.26
C SER A 553 -38.06 -38.09 -13.80
N GLY A 554 -38.07 -38.57 -15.05
CA GLY A 554 -36.92 -39.25 -15.66
C GLY A 554 -36.01 -38.41 -16.58
N LYS A 555 -36.29 -37.12 -16.74
CA LYS A 555 -35.50 -36.18 -17.57
C LYS A 555 -35.19 -34.90 -16.83
N ASP A 556 -34.56 -35.00 -15.67
CA ASP A 556 -33.90 -33.82 -15.11
C ASP A 556 -32.50 -33.73 -15.75
N ASP A 557 -32.36 -32.90 -16.78
CA ASP A 557 -31.08 -32.53 -17.31
C ASP A 557 -30.29 -31.83 -16.18
N ALA A 558 -29.02 -32.19 -16.05
CA ALA A 558 -28.13 -31.54 -15.09
C ALA A 558 -28.09 -30.02 -15.39
N ILE A 559 -28.45 -29.20 -14.40
CA ILE A 559 -28.42 -27.75 -14.54
C ILE A 559 -26.96 -27.32 -14.62
N LYS A 560 -26.55 -26.85 -15.77
CA LYS A 560 -25.24 -26.23 -15.96
C LYS A 560 -25.34 -24.78 -15.54
N LEU A 561 -24.65 -24.39 -14.46
CA LEU A 561 -24.57 -23.02 -14.00
C LEU A 561 -23.28 -22.37 -14.50
N THR A 562 -23.37 -21.11 -14.86
CA THR A 562 -22.18 -20.27 -15.10
C THR A 562 -21.41 -20.12 -13.78
N PRO A 563 -20.07 -20.31 -13.75
CA PRO A 563 -19.28 -20.10 -12.54
C PRO A 563 -19.52 -18.70 -11.98
N PRO A 564 -19.74 -18.58 -10.66
CA PRO A 564 -19.94 -17.28 -10.04
C PRO A 564 -18.66 -16.45 -10.06
N ILE A 565 -18.80 -15.13 -10.02
CA ILE A 565 -17.69 -14.21 -9.80
C ILE A 565 -17.28 -14.33 -8.33
N GLU A 566 -16.02 -14.62 -8.07
CA GLU A 566 -15.47 -14.62 -6.71
C GLU A 566 -15.27 -13.19 -6.22
N LEU A 567 -15.86 -12.87 -5.07
CA LEU A 567 -15.72 -11.56 -4.44
C LEU A 567 -14.41 -11.53 -3.64
N THR A 568 -13.42 -10.80 -4.15
CA THR A 568 -12.30 -10.33 -3.34
C THR A 568 -12.71 -9.06 -2.60
N LEU A 569 -11.99 -8.68 -1.55
CA LEU A 569 -12.31 -7.48 -0.78
C LEU A 569 -12.18 -6.21 -1.65
N GLU A 570 -11.13 -6.14 -2.44
CA GLU A 570 -10.88 -5.04 -3.37
C GLU A 570 -12.02 -4.92 -4.38
N TYR A 571 -12.34 -6.01 -5.07
CA TYR A 571 -13.42 -6.01 -6.05
C TYR A 571 -14.76 -5.62 -5.43
N ALA A 572 -15.05 -6.09 -4.22
CA ALA A 572 -16.29 -5.79 -3.51
C ALA A 572 -16.41 -4.29 -3.17
N VAL A 573 -15.32 -3.69 -2.67
CA VAL A 573 -15.27 -2.27 -2.32
C VAL A 573 -15.36 -1.37 -3.55
N GLU A 574 -14.67 -1.74 -4.65
CA GLU A 574 -14.75 -1.04 -5.94
C GLU A 574 -16.14 -1.13 -6.59
N PHE A 575 -16.82 -2.25 -6.41
CA PHE A 575 -18.07 -2.57 -7.11
C PHE A 575 -19.29 -1.82 -6.57
N ILE A 576 -19.36 -1.59 -5.25
CA ILE A 576 -20.57 -1.07 -4.60
C ILE A 576 -20.86 0.40 -4.96
N GLU A 577 -22.16 0.74 -4.93
CA GLU A 577 -22.67 2.10 -5.06
C GLU A 577 -22.99 2.73 -3.70
N ASP A 578 -23.39 4.02 -3.69
CA ASP A 578 -23.60 4.81 -2.47
C ASP A 578 -24.71 4.25 -1.55
N ASP A 579 -25.66 3.52 -2.12
CA ASP A 579 -26.76 2.86 -1.41
C ASP A 579 -26.47 1.40 -1.04
N GLU A 580 -25.21 0.95 -1.23
CA GLU A 580 -24.76 -0.42 -1.02
C GLU A 580 -23.65 -0.48 0.04
N LEU A 581 -23.49 -1.65 0.65
CA LEU A 581 -22.47 -1.93 1.65
C LEU A 581 -21.80 -3.28 1.35
N VAL A 582 -20.53 -3.38 1.69
CA VAL A 582 -19.79 -4.65 1.75
C VAL A 582 -19.85 -5.16 3.18
N GLU A 583 -20.38 -6.36 3.38
CA GLU A 583 -20.35 -7.09 4.63
C GLU A 583 -19.06 -7.94 4.66
N ILE A 584 -18.20 -7.68 5.64
CA ILE A 584 -16.89 -8.30 5.78
C ILE A 584 -16.89 -9.14 7.05
N THR A 585 -16.62 -10.44 6.90
CA THR A 585 -16.50 -11.37 8.01
C THR A 585 -15.22 -12.18 7.85
N PRO A 586 -14.74 -12.89 8.88
CA PRO A 586 -13.56 -13.76 8.77
C PRO A 586 -13.64 -14.81 7.65
N LYS A 587 -14.84 -15.25 7.30
CA LYS A 587 -15.07 -16.34 6.33
C LYS A 587 -15.67 -15.90 5.01
N SER A 588 -16.42 -14.80 5.00
CA SER A 588 -17.25 -14.41 3.86
C SER A 588 -17.15 -12.92 3.55
N ILE A 589 -17.27 -12.58 2.27
CA ILE A 589 -17.48 -11.21 1.77
C ILE A 589 -18.81 -11.24 1.04
N ARG A 590 -19.75 -10.39 1.47
CA ARG A 590 -21.10 -10.31 0.90
C ARG A 590 -21.43 -8.86 0.55
N LEU A 591 -22.22 -8.67 -0.48
CA LEU A 591 -22.73 -7.35 -0.87
C LEU A 591 -24.18 -7.23 -0.47
N ARG A 592 -24.59 -6.05 -0.01
CA ARG A 592 -25.98 -5.80 0.34
C ARG A 592 -26.39 -4.36 0.08
N LYS A 593 -27.70 -4.14 -0.07
CA LYS A 593 -28.25 -2.79 -0.02
C LYS A 593 -28.17 -2.24 1.41
N ARG A 594 -28.02 -0.92 1.54
CA ARG A 594 -28.06 -0.22 2.85
C ARG A 594 -29.40 -0.47 3.54
N TYR A 595 -30.49 -0.31 2.81
CA TYR A 595 -31.85 -0.63 3.25
C TYR A 595 -32.23 -2.02 2.73
N LEU A 596 -32.43 -2.96 3.64
CA LEU A 596 -32.68 -4.36 3.25
C LEU A 596 -34.05 -4.55 2.63
N LYS A 597 -35.10 -3.90 3.16
CA LYS A 597 -36.45 -4.06 2.70
C LYS A 597 -36.75 -3.21 1.46
N GLU A 598 -37.49 -3.80 0.52
CA GLU A 598 -37.80 -3.13 -0.74
C GLU A 598 -38.58 -1.80 -0.54
N HIS A 599 -39.53 -1.77 0.42
CA HIS A 599 -40.32 -0.56 0.68
C HIS A 599 -39.44 0.57 1.28
N GLU A 600 -38.43 0.25 2.08
CA GLU A 600 -37.47 1.22 2.61
C GLU A 600 -36.58 1.81 1.49
N ARG A 601 -36.11 0.97 0.57
CA ARG A 601 -35.34 1.44 -0.62
C ARG A 601 -36.18 2.39 -1.48
N LYS A 602 -37.46 2.03 -1.74
CA LYS A 602 -38.36 2.88 -2.51
C LYS A 602 -38.66 4.22 -1.81
N ARG A 603 -38.75 4.23 -0.48
CA ARG A 603 -38.91 5.47 0.30
C ARG A 603 -37.67 6.33 0.21
N ALA A 604 -36.49 5.77 0.48
CA ALA A 604 -35.21 6.50 0.40
C ALA A 604 -34.94 7.11 -0.99
N SER A 605 -35.29 6.38 -2.06
CA SER A 605 -35.19 6.89 -3.44
C SER A 605 -36.14 8.06 -3.73
N ARG A 606 -37.32 8.12 -3.10
CA ARG A 606 -38.24 9.26 -3.24
C ARG A 606 -37.78 10.47 -2.44
N ASP A 607 -37.18 10.25 -1.27
CA ASP A 607 -36.71 11.32 -0.39
C ASP A 607 -35.41 11.98 -0.96
N ALA A 608 -34.69 11.28 -1.86
CA ALA A 608 -33.49 11.75 -2.53
C ALA A 608 -33.73 12.43 -3.89
N ALA A 609 -34.90 12.25 -4.52
CA ALA A 609 -35.35 12.87 -5.76
C ALA A 609 -36.08 14.21 -5.51
#